data_15333946e4ff6ec3ca028432d50229af
#
_entry.id   15333946e4ff6ec3ca028432d50229af
#
_cell.length_a   1.000
_cell.length_b   1.000
_cell.length_c   1.000
_cell.angle_alpha   90.00
_cell.angle_beta   90.00
_cell.angle_gamma   90.00
#
_symmetry.space_group_name_H-M   'P 1'
#
loop_
_entity.id
_entity.type
_entity.pdbx_description
1 polymer ?
#
loop_
_entity_poly.entity_id
_entity_poly.type
_entity_poly.pdbx_seq_one_letter_code
_entity_poly.pdbx_strand_id
1 'polypeptide(L)'
;IAINTPVIAAGAGKIVRADANFVDMNRGTFNRVMSDCVNEHRTSDKNEDLFRGCQVWIDHGNNMITRYAHLNKINPKIRVGQTVKPGDLIGFVGVSGTGQNLPGRAKYPHLHFEIWLDGKYLGYGLTPAETVGIFEDIFESPSKK
;
A
#
# COMPACT_ATOMS: atom_id res chain seq x y z
N ILE A 1 -2.91 14.35 -4.70
CA ILE A 1 -3.39 14.27 -3.31
C ILE A 1 -2.31 14.84 -2.39
N ALA A 2 -2.66 15.49 -1.26
CA ALA A 2 -1.68 16.13 -0.38
C ALA A 2 -1.00 15.10 0.55
N ILE A 3 0.28 15.35 0.90
CA ILE A 3 0.95 14.64 2.00
C ILE A 3 0.11 14.80 3.28
N ASN A 4 0.04 13.74 4.08
CA ASN A 4 -0.78 13.66 5.29
C ASN A 4 -2.31 13.68 5.07
N THR A 5 -2.81 13.51 3.85
CA THR A 5 -4.23 13.17 3.66
C THR A 5 -4.55 11.92 4.48
N PRO A 6 -5.63 11.91 5.30
CA PRO A 6 -6.01 10.74 6.09
C PRO A 6 -6.27 9.51 5.22
N VAL A 7 -5.81 8.36 5.68
CA VAL A 7 -6.07 7.04 5.08
C VAL A 7 -6.89 6.24 6.05
N ILE A 8 -8.06 5.76 5.59
CA ILE A 8 -9.02 5.00 6.39
C ILE A 8 -9.10 3.55 5.94
N ALA A 9 -9.49 2.66 6.84
CA ALA A 9 -9.74 1.26 6.52
C ALA A 9 -10.93 1.12 5.56
N ALA A 10 -10.75 0.41 4.46
CA ALA A 10 -11.80 0.16 3.46
C ALA A 10 -12.86 -0.84 3.98
N GLY A 11 -12.50 -1.71 4.91
CA GLY A 11 -13.37 -2.75 5.45
C GLY A 11 -13.04 -3.09 6.90
N ALA A 12 -13.94 -3.82 7.56
CA ALA A 12 -13.67 -4.41 8.86
C ALA A 12 -12.63 -5.54 8.73
N GLY A 13 -11.71 -5.65 9.69
CA GLY A 13 -10.70 -6.70 9.67
C GLY A 13 -9.70 -6.56 10.81
N LYS A 14 -8.69 -7.42 10.78
CA LYS A 14 -7.61 -7.45 11.76
C LYS A 14 -6.32 -6.91 11.14
N ILE A 15 -5.64 -6.00 11.81
CA ILE A 15 -4.32 -5.52 11.41
C ILE A 15 -3.33 -6.69 11.49
N VAL A 16 -2.74 -7.06 10.37
CA VAL A 16 -1.72 -8.13 10.30
C VAL A 16 -0.32 -7.59 10.04
N ARG A 17 -0.19 -6.34 9.60
CA ARG A 17 1.08 -5.63 9.44
C ARG A 17 0.90 -4.13 9.69
N ALA A 18 1.88 -3.50 10.35
CA ALA A 18 1.95 -2.06 10.59
C ALA A 18 3.41 -1.62 10.76
N ASP A 19 4.00 -1.04 9.72
CA ASP A 19 5.43 -0.69 9.64
C ASP A 19 5.71 0.71 10.21
N ALA A 20 5.31 0.95 11.46
CA ALA A 20 5.41 2.27 12.09
C ALA A 20 6.86 2.81 12.19
N ASN A 21 7.85 1.92 12.19
CA ASN A 21 9.27 2.26 12.28
C ASN A 21 10.01 2.11 10.92
N PHE A 22 9.27 2.17 9.81
CA PHE A 22 9.88 2.11 8.49
C PHE A 22 10.88 3.26 8.30
N VAL A 23 12.07 2.92 7.80
CA VAL A 23 13.12 3.87 7.44
C VAL A 23 13.30 3.85 5.93
N ASP A 24 13.15 5.00 5.30
CA ASP A 24 13.29 5.13 3.86
C ASP A 24 14.70 4.81 3.36
N MET A 25 14.77 4.31 2.14
CA MET A 25 16.03 4.05 1.47
C MET A 25 16.82 5.36 1.27
N ASN A 26 18.11 5.33 1.62
CA ASN A 26 19.03 6.36 1.16
C ASN A 26 19.34 6.18 -0.34
N ARG A 27 20.01 7.16 -0.94
CA ARG A 27 20.34 7.15 -2.38
C ARG A 27 21.14 5.91 -2.81
N GLY A 28 22.09 5.47 -1.99
CA GLY A 28 22.92 4.29 -2.28
C GLY A 28 22.09 3.01 -2.30
N THR A 29 21.25 2.82 -1.27
CA THR A 29 20.34 1.68 -1.18
C THR A 29 19.33 1.69 -2.35
N PHE A 30 18.73 2.84 -2.64
CA PHE A 30 17.80 2.98 -3.77
C PHE A 30 18.44 2.62 -5.10
N ASN A 31 19.63 3.14 -5.40
CA ASN A 31 20.33 2.85 -6.65
C ASN A 31 20.68 1.36 -6.77
N ARG A 32 21.11 0.72 -5.67
CA ARG A 32 21.39 -0.72 -5.65
C ARG A 32 20.14 -1.54 -5.94
N VAL A 33 19.03 -1.25 -5.25
CA VAL A 33 17.74 -1.94 -5.45
C VAL A 33 17.25 -1.79 -6.89
N MET A 34 17.36 -0.59 -7.48
CA MET A 34 17.03 -0.36 -8.89
C MET A 34 17.92 -1.17 -9.84
N SER A 35 19.24 -1.24 -9.55
CA SER A 35 20.17 -2.05 -10.32
C SER A 35 19.84 -3.54 -10.25
N ASP A 36 19.50 -4.04 -9.05
CA ASP A 36 19.09 -5.43 -8.87
C ASP A 36 17.85 -5.75 -9.73
N CYS A 37 16.83 -4.88 -9.71
CA CYS A 37 15.62 -5.05 -10.53
C CYS A 37 15.93 -5.09 -12.05
N VAL A 38 16.82 -4.21 -12.52
CA VAL A 38 17.23 -4.18 -13.92
C VAL A 38 17.99 -5.45 -14.30
N ASN A 39 18.94 -5.87 -13.48
CA ASN A 39 19.78 -7.05 -13.75
C ASN A 39 18.98 -8.36 -13.72
N GLU A 40 18.02 -8.46 -12.79
CA GLU A 40 17.16 -9.64 -12.66
C GLU A 40 15.96 -9.63 -13.62
N HIS A 41 15.74 -8.52 -14.36
CA HIS A 41 14.54 -8.29 -15.18
C HIS A 41 13.22 -8.50 -14.44
N ARG A 42 13.25 -8.30 -13.13
CA ARG A 42 12.08 -8.41 -12.23
C ARG A 42 12.32 -7.66 -10.93
N THR A 43 11.25 -7.37 -10.22
CA THR A 43 11.32 -6.92 -8.83
C THR A 43 11.12 -8.14 -7.92
N SER A 44 12.12 -8.46 -7.11
CA SER A 44 11.97 -9.51 -6.08
C SER A 44 11.00 -9.06 -4.99
N ASP A 45 10.37 -10.01 -4.29
CA ASP A 45 9.42 -9.70 -3.19
C ASP A 45 10.06 -8.78 -2.12
N LYS A 46 11.35 -8.99 -1.83
CA LYS A 46 12.11 -8.15 -0.91
C LYS A 46 12.24 -6.71 -1.40
N ASN A 47 12.56 -6.51 -2.68
CA ASN A 47 12.70 -5.20 -3.27
C ASN A 47 11.34 -4.51 -3.43
N GLU A 48 10.31 -5.27 -3.77
CA GLU A 48 8.93 -4.80 -3.83
C GLU A 48 8.45 -4.31 -2.46
N ASP A 49 8.78 -5.04 -1.39
CA ASP A 49 8.47 -4.64 -0.02
C ASP A 49 9.15 -3.32 0.38
N LEU A 50 10.41 -3.12 -0.02
CA LEU A 50 11.11 -1.85 0.17
C LEU A 50 10.45 -0.70 -0.61
N PHE A 51 10.01 -0.96 -1.85
CA PHE A 51 9.31 0.05 -2.66
C PHE A 51 7.93 0.40 -2.08
N ARG A 52 7.20 -0.54 -1.47
CA ARG A 52 5.92 -0.23 -0.79
C ARG A 52 6.11 0.72 0.40
N GLY A 53 7.26 0.71 1.03
CA GLY A 53 7.60 1.64 2.11
C GLY A 53 6.84 1.39 3.40
N CYS A 54 6.47 2.45 4.10
CA CYS A 54 5.64 2.38 5.29
C CYS A 54 4.23 1.91 4.92
N GLN A 55 3.76 0.80 5.51
CA GLN A 55 2.51 0.16 5.09
C GLN A 55 1.71 -0.42 6.26
N VAL A 56 0.41 -0.54 6.02
CA VAL A 56 -0.55 -1.26 6.87
C VAL A 56 -1.24 -2.32 6.04
N TRP A 57 -1.41 -3.52 6.59
CA TRP A 57 -2.19 -4.60 5.99
C TRP A 57 -3.33 -5.00 6.91
N ILE A 58 -4.51 -5.21 6.32
CA ILE A 58 -5.72 -5.61 7.03
C ILE A 58 -6.20 -6.94 6.45
N ASP A 59 -6.31 -7.95 7.30
CA ASP A 59 -6.93 -9.23 6.99
C ASP A 59 -8.44 -9.13 7.27
N HIS A 60 -9.26 -9.29 6.24
CA HIS A 60 -10.71 -9.22 6.29
C HIS A 60 -11.37 -10.60 6.48
N GLY A 61 -10.56 -11.66 6.61
CA GLY A 61 -11.02 -13.04 6.54
C GLY A 61 -11.21 -13.53 5.09
N ASN A 62 -11.59 -14.81 4.94
CA ASN A 62 -11.80 -15.44 3.63
C ASN A 62 -10.64 -15.26 2.65
N ASN A 63 -9.39 -15.27 3.15
CA ASN A 63 -8.15 -15.05 2.39
C ASN A 63 -8.07 -13.67 1.70
N MET A 64 -8.83 -12.68 2.16
CA MET A 64 -8.82 -11.33 1.62
C MET A 64 -7.98 -10.40 2.49
N ILE A 65 -6.97 -9.75 1.89
CA ILE A 65 -6.10 -8.76 2.54
C ILE A 65 -6.13 -7.47 1.73
N THR A 66 -6.29 -6.33 2.41
CA THR A 66 -6.00 -5.02 1.82
C THR A 66 -4.67 -4.50 2.33
N ARG A 67 -3.90 -3.85 1.43
CA ARG A 67 -2.61 -3.24 1.73
C ARG A 67 -2.64 -1.77 1.39
N TYR A 68 -2.12 -0.96 2.28
CA TYR A 68 -2.04 0.50 2.18
C TYR A 68 -0.57 0.88 2.29
N ALA A 69 0.02 1.36 1.20
CA ALA A 69 1.45 1.60 1.09
C ALA A 69 1.78 3.07 0.80
N HIS A 70 3.08 3.40 0.77
CA HIS A 70 3.65 4.74 0.65
C HIS A 70 3.20 5.71 1.75
N LEU A 71 2.79 5.19 2.92
CA LEU A 71 2.33 6.03 4.01
C LEU A 71 3.47 6.93 4.53
N ASN A 72 3.12 8.17 4.88
CA ASN A 72 4.04 9.08 5.57
C ASN A 72 4.19 8.68 7.04
N LYS A 73 3.10 8.24 7.63
CA LYS A 73 3.06 7.72 9.02
C LYS A 73 1.81 6.88 9.23
N ILE A 74 1.89 5.94 10.15
CA ILE A 74 0.77 5.17 10.64
C ILE A 74 0.13 5.91 11.83
N ASN A 75 -1.20 5.83 11.98
CA ASN A 75 -1.87 6.34 13.16
C ASN A 75 -1.28 5.64 14.41
N PRO A 76 -0.79 6.40 15.41
CA PRO A 76 -0.11 5.83 16.58
C PRO A 76 -0.99 4.91 17.45
N LYS A 77 -2.30 4.87 17.21
CA LYS A 77 -3.22 3.94 17.88
C LYS A 77 -3.28 2.56 17.17
N ILE A 78 -2.79 2.44 15.95
CA ILE A 78 -2.82 1.17 15.19
C ILE A 78 -1.75 0.20 15.71
N ARG A 79 -2.16 -1.05 15.95
CA ARG A 79 -1.29 -2.15 16.40
C ARG A 79 -1.62 -3.42 15.64
N VAL A 80 -0.60 -4.22 15.36
CA VAL A 80 -0.79 -5.58 14.84
C VAL A 80 -1.65 -6.39 15.84
N GLY A 81 -2.61 -7.12 15.32
CA GLY A 81 -3.59 -7.88 16.11
C GLY A 81 -4.86 -7.12 16.46
N GLN A 82 -4.90 -5.79 16.29
CA GLN A 82 -6.09 -4.96 16.53
C GLN A 82 -7.13 -5.17 15.44
N THR A 83 -8.41 -5.17 15.82
CA THR A 83 -9.54 -5.10 14.89
C THR A 83 -9.86 -3.65 14.56
N VAL A 84 -10.15 -3.38 13.29
CA VAL A 84 -10.62 -2.09 12.77
C VAL A 84 -11.96 -2.24 12.08
N LYS A 85 -12.69 -1.12 11.98
CA LYS A 85 -13.96 -1.00 11.27
C LYS A 85 -13.77 -0.18 9.98
N PRO A 86 -14.67 -0.28 8.99
CA PRO A 86 -14.66 0.62 7.85
C PRO A 86 -14.64 2.09 8.32
N GLY A 87 -13.78 2.92 7.74
CA GLY A 87 -13.64 4.32 8.09
C GLY A 87 -12.69 4.62 9.26
N ASP A 88 -12.18 3.63 9.97
CA ASP A 88 -11.18 3.86 11.02
C ASP A 88 -9.89 4.44 10.42
N LEU A 89 -9.36 5.50 11.03
CA LEU A 89 -8.11 6.14 10.60
C LEU A 89 -6.92 5.22 10.87
N ILE A 90 -6.26 4.77 9.81
CA ILE A 90 -5.11 3.85 9.89
C ILE A 90 -3.76 4.52 9.65
N GLY A 91 -3.72 5.61 8.88
CA GLY A 91 -2.48 6.29 8.55
C GLY A 91 -2.69 7.56 7.73
N PHE A 92 -1.62 8.01 7.09
CA PHE A 92 -1.60 9.26 6.33
C PHE A 92 -0.78 9.08 5.06
N VAL A 93 -1.27 9.60 3.94
CA VAL A 93 -0.63 9.55 2.62
C VAL A 93 0.77 10.14 2.66
N GLY A 94 1.69 9.48 1.98
CA GLY A 94 3.08 9.93 1.83
C GLY A 94 3.70 9.57 0.49
N VAL A 95 5.00 9.32 0.53
CA VAL A 95 5.85 8.90 -0.61
C VAL A 95 6.92 7.89 -0.14
N SER A 96 6.74 7.27 1.03
CA SER A 96 7.73 6.34 1.59
C SER A 96 8.00 5.16 0.64
N GLY A 97 9.20 4.63 0.66
CA GLY A 97 9.65 3.55 -0.22
C GLY A 97 9.91 3.98 -1.67
N THR A 98 9.48 5.16 -2.09
CA THR A 98 9.68 5.67 -3.44
C THR A 98 10.98 6.47 -3.55
N GLY A 99 11.54 6.57 -4.76
CA GLY A 99 12.66 7.46 -5.01
C GLY A 99 12.37 8.95 -4.80
N GLN A 100 11.10 9.32 -4.64
CA GLN A 100 10.65 10.70 -4.40
C GLN A 100 11.00 11.19 -2.99
N ASN A 101 11.26 10.27 -2.05
CA ASN A 101 11.70 10.64 -0.70
C ASN A 101 13.18 11.04 -0.62
N LEU A 102 13.94 10.83 -1.71
CA LEU A 102 15.33 11.25 -1.80
C LEU A 102 15.46 12.77 -1.88
N PRO A 103 16.51 13.35 -1.28
CA PRO A 103 16.76 14.80 -1.34
C PRO A 103 16.79 15.34 -2.77
N GLY A 104 16.16 16.51 -2.98
CA GLY A 104 16.14 17.22 -4.25
C GLY A 104 15.18 16.65 -5.31
N ARG A 105 14.34 15.66 -4.96
CA ARG A 105 13.31 15.15 -5.87
C ARG A 105 11.95 15.75 -5.59
N ALA A 106 11.17 15.98 -6.68
CA ALA A 106 9.77 16.36 -6.58
C ALA A 106 8.97 15.23 -5.92
N LYS A 107 7.96 15.60 -5.11
CA LYS A 107 7.11 14.67 -4.39
C LYS A 107 5.73 14.65 -5.03
N TYR A 108 5.24 13.45 -5.36
CA TYR A 108 3.89 13.21 -5.88
C TYR A 108 3.17 12.24 -4.94
N PRO A 109 2.66 12.74 -3.79
CA PRO A 109 2.05 11.89 -2.78
C PRO A 109 0.83 11.18 -3.34
N HIS A 110 0.73 9.89 -3.05
CA HIS A 110 -0.42 9.06 -3.41
C HIS A 110 -0.56 7.89 -2.45
N LEU A 111 -1.75 7.34 -2.36
CA LEU A 111 -1.98 6.07 -1.71
C LEU A 111 -1.77 4.96 -2.74
N HIS A 112 -0.86 4.03 -2.46
CA HIS A 112 -0.82 2.75 -3.16
C HIS A 112 -1.71 1.78 -2.39
N PHE A 113 -2.82 1.38 -3.00
CA PHE A 113 -3.81 0.50 -2.42
C PHE A 113 -3.89 -0.80 -3.21
N GLU A 114 -3.80 -1.93 -2.52
CA GLU A 114 -3.92 -3.26 -3.11
C GLU A 114 -5.01 -4.06 -2.40
N ILE A 115 -5.78 -4.84 -3.17
CA ILE A 115 -6.63 -5.92 -2.65
C ILE A 115 -6.00 -7.24 -3.08
N TRP A 116 -5.81 -8.12 -2.12
CA TRP A 116 -5.29 -9.46 -2.33
C TRP A 116 -6.35 -10.50 -1.98
N LEU A 117 -6.54 -11.48 -2.86
CA LEU A 117 -7.46 -12.58 -2.67
C LEU A 117 -6.73 -13.90 -2.99
N ASP A 118 -6.76 -14.85 -2.07
CA ASP A 118 -6.07 -16.15 -2.21
C ASP A 118 -4.59 -16.02 -2.61
N GLY A 119 -3.89 -15.03 -2.03
CA GLY A 119 -2.46 -14.79 -2.27
C GLY A 119 -2.12 -14.12 -3.60
N LYS A 120 -3.12 -13.65 -4.35
CA LYS A 120 -2.94 -12.89 -5.59
C LYS A 120 -3.57 -11.51 -5.48
N TYR A 121 -2.92 -10.47 -6.04
CA TYR A 121 -3.54 -9.15 -6.08
C TYR A 121 -4.73 -9.14 -7.06
N LEU A 122 -5.74 -8.38 -6.72
CA LEU A 122 -6.91 -8.17 -7.58
C LEU A 122 -6.45 -7.49 -8.88
N GLY A 123 -6.70 -8.14 -10.01
CA GLY A 123 -6.15 -7.75 -11.31
C GLY A 123 -5.03 -8.68 -11.82
N TYR A 124 -4.59 -9.65 -11.01
CA TYR A 124 -3.59 -10.62 -11.46
C TYR A 124 -4.08 -11.42 -12.68
N GLY A 125 -3.35 -11.28 -13.79
CA GLY A 125 -3.69 -11.93 -15.06
C GLY A 125 -4.76 -11.22 -15.89
N LEU A 126 -5.23 -10.05 -15.44
CA LEU A 126 -6.21 -9.21 -16.15
C LEU A 126 -5.51 -8.07 -16.89
N THR A 127 -6.17 -7.55 -17.90
CA THR A 127 -5.77 -6.31 -18.56
C THR A 127 -6.05 -5.09 -17.66
N PRO A 128 -5.39 -3.93 -17.88
CA PRO A 128 -5.69 -2.71 -17.14
C PRO A 128 -7.17 -2.31 -17.18
N ALA A 129 -7.84 -2.46 -18.33
CA ALA A 129 -9.25 -2.12 -18.48
C ALA A 129 -10.16 -3.02 -17.64
N GLU A 130 -9.92 -4.33 -17.63
CA GLU A 130 -10.66 -5.28 -16.80
C GLU A 130 -10.44 -4.99 -15.31
N THR A 131 -9.20 -4.68 -14.92
CA THR A 131 -8.87 -4.31 -13.54
C THR A 131 -9.60 -3.05 -13.10
N VAL A 132 -9.61 -2.00 -13.94
CA VAL A 132 -10.36 -0.76 -13.66
C VAL A 132 -11.84 -1.06 -13.48
N GLY A 133 -12.46 -1.83 -14.39
CA GLY A 133 -13.87 -2.20 -14.29
C GLY A 133 -14.24 -2.89 -12.98
N ILE A 134 -13.39 -3.82 -12.50
CA ILE A 134 -13.61 -4.48 -11.22
C ILE A 134 -13.54 -3.47 -10.04
N PHE A 135 -12.59 -2.54 -10.05
CA PHE A 135 -12.49 -1.52 -9.00
C PHE A 135 -13.69 -0.55 -9.03
N GLU A 136 -14.17 -0.15 -10.21
CA GLU A 136 -15.38 0.64 -10.36
C GLU A 136 -16.60 -0.10 -9.78
N ASP A 137 -16.77 -1.39 -10.10
CA ASP A 137 -17.84 -2.21 -9.54
C ASP A 137 -17.79 -2.31 -8.01
N ILE A 138 -16.60 -2.40 -7.42
CA ILE A 138 -16.42 -2.51 -5.98
C ILE A 138 -16.69 -1.17 -5.26
N PHE A 139 -16.20 -0.05 -5.81
CA PHE A 139 -16.17 1.22 -5.11
C PHE A 139 -17.20 2.25 -5.57
N GLU A 140 -17.68 2.15 -6.83
CA GLU A 140 -18.63 3.08 -7.40
C GLU A 140 -20.05 2.55 -7.47
N SER A 141 -20.26 1.24 -7.29
CA SER A 141 -21.61 0.68 -7.25
C SER A 141 -22.38 1.28 -6.08
N PRO A 142 -23.39 2.14 -6.32
CA PRO A 142 -24.26 2.54 -5.23
C PRO A 142 -24.93 1.27 -4.71
N SER A 143 -24.86 1.05 -3.42
CA SER A 143 -25.65 0.02 -2.76
C SER A 143 -27.10 0.24 -3.19
N LYS A 144 -27.57 -0.56 -4.17
CA LYS A 144 -29.00 -0.67 -4.46
C LYS A 144 -29.65 -1.23 -3.20
N LYS A 145 -30.16 -0.34 -2.38
CA LYS A 145 -31.15 -0.67 -1.38
C LYS A 145 -32.50 -0.86 -2.05
#